data_c6471055c477bae6053b55001c5dbedd
#
_entry.id   c6471055c477bae6053b55001c5dbedd
#
_cell.length_a   1.000
_cell.length_b   1.000
_cell.length_c   1.000
_cell.angle_alpha   90.00
_cell.angle_beta   90.00
_cell.angle_gamma   90.00
#
_symmetry.space_group_name_H-M   'P 1'
#
loop_
_entity.id
_entity.type
_entity.pdbx_description
1 polymer ?
#
loop_
_entity_poly.entity_id
_entity_poly.type
_entity_poly.pdbx_seq_one_letter_code
_entity_poly.pdbx_strand_id
1 'polypeptide(L)'
;MSSPRFIEDTFITALTIGRVHERGKVPHYGYSFEGFDPAVHVRASGREVNVSPKAAREIAVTIKGMTLPKAIELLELVESKKMPIAFRRHKLKVGHRSELQGFPTGSYPVKAAKAYLNVLHNLEGNSEFKGLDTDRVRIIHAAGYAGRTTKDYTPRAFGRSSPNFHQLVHIEVVGKEG
;
A
#
# COMPACT_ATOMS: atom_id res chain seq x y z
N MET A 1 38.16 41.32 -32.58
CA MET A 1 38.17 39.94 -32.18
C MET A 1 37.08 39.78 -31.14
N SER A 2 35.95 39.27 -31.58
CA SER A 2 34.67 39.29 -30.87
C SER A 2 34.45 37.94 -30.22
N SER A 3 34.25 37.91 -28.90
CA SER A 3 33.89 36.74 -28.14
C SER A 3 32.46 36.31 -28.45
N PRO A 4 32.16 35.04 -28.65
CA PRO A 4 30.78 34.57 -28.74
C PRO A 4 30.15 34.57 -27.36
N ARG A 5 29.07 35.32 -27.23
CA ARG A 5 28.17 35.26 -26.08
C ARG A 5 27.50 33.87 -26.04
N PHE A 6 27.74 33.17 -24.95
CA PHE A 6 26.95 32.02 -24.56
C PHE A 6 25.48 32.44 -24.45
N ILE A 7 24.65 31.84 -25.24
CA ILE A 7 23.21 31.91 -25.11
C ILE A 7 22.83 30.81 -24.10
N GLU A 8 23.03 31.12 -22.85
CA GLU A 8 22.27 30.51 -21.77
C GLU A 8 20.94 31.26 -21.75
N ASP A 9 19.89 30.53 -21.56
CA ASP A 9 18.50 30.90 -21.41
C ASP A 9 17.60 30.46 -22.57
N THR A 10 17.71 29.17 -22.92
CA THR A 10 16.50 28.52 -23.34
C THR A 10 15.79 28.07 -22.09
N PHE A 11 15.09 28.99 -21.48
CA PHE A 11 13.99 28.72 -20.60
C PHE A 11 13.12 27.64 -21.26
N ILE A 12 13.25 26.44 -20.78
CA ILE A 12 12.16 25.50 -20.84
C ILE A 12 11.07 26.16 -20.00
N THR A 13 10.39 27.08 -20.65
CA THR A 13 9.11 27.56 -20.18
C THR A 13 8.30 26.30 -19.94
N ALA A 14 8.20 25.91 -18.68
CA ALA A 14 7.25 24.91 -18.26
C ALA A 14 5.94 25.30 -18.92
N LEU A 15 5.57 24.55 -19.95
CA LEU A 15 4.24 24.63 -20.51
C LEU A 15 3.32 24.51 -19.32
N THR A 16 2.73 25.60 -18.95
CA THR A 16 1.57 25.66 -18.08
C THR A 16 0.52 24.85 -18.80
N ILE A 17 0.59 23.53 -18.59
CA ILE A 17 -0.51 22.62 -18.94
C ILE A 17 -1.68 23.19 -18.18
N GLY A 18 -2.57 23.79 -18.95
CA GLY A 18 -3.72 24.52 -18.46
C GLY A 18 -4.38 23.74 -17.35
N ARG A 19 -4.69 24.43 -16.26
CA ARG A 19 -5.46 23.88 -15.14
C ARG A 19 -6.64 23.11 -15.70
N VAL A 20 -6.49 21.81 -15.82
CA VAL A 20 -7.60 20.91 -16.04
C VAL A 20 -8.54 21.15 -14.86
N HIS A 21 -9.72 21.58 -15.18
CA HIS A 21 -10.76 21.98 -14.24
C HIS A 21 -10.94 20.88 -13.20
N GLU A 22 -10.47 21.14 -11.98
CA GLU A 22 -10.45 20.22 -10.85
C GLU A 22 -11.87 19.94 -10.38
N ARG A 23 -12.58 19.08 -11.10
CA ARG A 23 -13.77 18.45 -10.55
C ARG A 23 -13.34 17.34 -9.59
N GLY A 24 -13.32 17.67 -8.30
CA GLY A 24 -13.02 16.75 -7.22
C GLY A 24 -11.53 16.57 -7.00
N LYS A 25 -10.93 17.39 -6.13
CA LYS A 25 -9.56 17.13 -5.64
C LYS A 25 -9.54 15.76 -5.00
N VAL A 26 -8.95 14.77 -5.70
CA VAL A 26 -8.53 13.54 -5.04
C VAL A 26 -7.54 13.96 -3.96
N PRO A 27 -7.77 13.62 -2.68
CA PRO A 27 -6.84 13.98 -1.63
C PRO A 27 -5.43 13.52 -2.00
N HIS A 28 -4.49 14.46 -2.12
CA HIS A 28 -3.10 14.13 -2.40
C HIS A 28 -2.46 13.64 -1.10
N TYR A 29 -2.34 12.32 -0.97
CA TYR A 29 -1.62 11.72 0.15
C TYR A 29 -0.13 11.66 -0.17
N GLY A 30 0.68 12.28 0.66
CA GLY A 30 2.12 12.01 0.73
C GLY A 30 2.37 10.60 1.28
N TYR A 31 3.60 10.12 1.15
CA TYR A 31 4.04 8.94 1.89
C TYR A 31 4.34 9.34 3.34
N SER A 32 4.00 8.47 4.29
CA SER A 32 4.30 8.69 5.71
C SER A 32 5.75 8.37 6.07
N PHE A 33 6.46 7.72 5.17
CA PHE A 33 7.87 7.39 5.35
C PHE A 33 8.75 8.63 5.13
N GLU A 34 9.45 9.06 6.20
CA GLU A 34 10.44 10.12 6.17
C GLU A 34 11.83 9.59 5.83
N GLY A 35 12.68 10.41 5.22
CA GLY A 35 14.04 10.01 4.83
C GLY A 35 14.10 9.14 3.57
N PHE A 36 13.18 9.34 2.63
CA PHE A 36 13.20 8.63 1.35
C PHE A 36 14.34 9.13 0.47
N ASP A 37 15.29 8.25 0.18
CA ASP A 37 16.37 8.47 -0.78
C ASP A 37 16.01 7.81 -2.13
N PRO A 38 15.84 8.59 -3.21
CA PRO A 38 15.49 8.03 -4.51
C PRO A 38 16.51 7.07 -5.10
N ALA A 39 17.77 7.13 -4.69
CA ALA A 39 18.84 6.27 -5.22
C ALA A 39 18.75 4.83 -4.69
N VAL A 40 18.32 4.66 -3.43
CA VAL A 40 18.38 3.39 -2.70
C VAL A 40 17.01 2.83 -2.37
N HIS A 41 16.01 3.72 -2.25
CA HIS A 41 14.67 3.33 -1.85
C HIS A 41 13.72 3.23 -3.04
N VAL A 42 12.85 2.26 -2.99
CA VAL A 42 11.72 2.07 -3.92
C VAL A 42 10.42 2.17 -3.13
N ARG A 43 9.41 2.78 -3.72
CA ARG A 43 8.10 2.93 -3.09
C ARG A 43 6.98 2.54 -4.04
N ALA A 44 5.93 1.96 -3.48
CA ALA A 44 4.67 1.70 -4.16
C ALA A 44 3.49 1.99 -3.23
N SER A 45 2.36 2.35 -3.78
CA SER A 45 1.14 2.58 -3.00
C SER A 45 -0.11 2.16 -3.74
N GLY A 46 -1.08 1.60 -2.99
CA GLY A 46 -2.45 1.39 -3.43
C GLY A 46 -3.37 2.41 -2.78
N ARG A 47 -4.12 3.15 -3.59
CA ARG A 47 -5.02 4.19 -3.10
C ARG A 47 -6.48 3.74 -3.13
N GLU A 48 -7.23 4.12 -2.10
CA GLU A 48 -8.68 3.86 -1.96
C GLU A 48 -9.09 2.40 -2.19
N VAL A 49 -8.28 1.47 -1.68
CA VAL A 49 -8.52 0.04 -1.83
C VAL A 49 -9.63 -0.41 -0.89
N ASN A 50 -10.61 -1.16 -1.40
CA ASN A 50 -11.73 -1.66 -0.61
C ASN A 50 -11.31 -2.91 0.18
N VAL A 51 -10.57 -2.71 1.27
CA VAL A 51 -10.16 -3.76 2.20
C VAL A 51 -10.39 -3.33 3.64
N SER A 52 -10.42 -4.29 4.56
CA SER A 52 -10.57 -3.97 5.98
C SER A 52 -9.30 -3.30 6.53
N PRO A 53 -9.39 -2.12 7.18
CA PRO A 53 -8.24 -1.46 7.80
C PRO A 53 -7.53 -2.34 8.84
N LYS A 54 -8.30 -3.16 9.54
CA LYS A 54 -7.77 -4.11 10.54
C LYS A 54 -6.88 -5.16 9.89
N ALA A 55 -7.36 -5.77 8.79
CA ALA A 55 -6.60 -6.77 8.05
C ALA A 55 -5.37 -6.13 7.37
N ALA A 56 -5.52 -4.96 6.75
CA ALA A 56 -4.43 -4.24 6.12
C ALA A 56 -3.29 -3.96 7.10
N ARG A 57 -3.61 -3.51 8.31
CA ARG A 57 -2.60 -3.27 9.35
C ARG A 57 -1.86 -4.55 9.75
N GLU A 58 -2.56 -5.65 9.98
CA GLU A 58 -1.89 -6.90 10.41
C GLU A 58 -1.00 -7.48 9.30
N ILE A 59 -1.40 -7.37 8.03
CA ILE A 59 -0.54 -7.73 6.89
C ILE A 59 0.69 -6.84 6.86
N ALA A 60 0.52 -5.51 6.93
CA ALA A 60 1.63 -4.55 6.91
C ALA A 60 2.69 -4.86 7.98
N VAL A 61 2.24 -5.16 9.21
CA VAL A 61 3.14 -5.52 10.32
C VAL A 61 3.86 -6.84 10.03
N THR A 62 3.20 -7.78 9.36
CA THR A 62 3.78 -9.10 9.07
C THR A 62 4.85 -9.02 7.98
N ILE A 63 4.61 -8.28 6.90
CA ILE A 63 5.56 -8.18 5.77
C ILE A 63 6.73 -7.24 6.05
N LYS A 64 6.60 -6.32 7.01
CA LYS A 64 7.67 -5.39 7.36
C LYS A 64 8.93 -6.15 7.83
N GLY A 65 10.07 -5.84 7.21
CA GLY A 65 11.36 -6.47 7.48
C GLY A 65 11.66 -7.71 6.64
N MET A 66 10.71 -8.20 5.84
CA MET A 66 10.93 -9.32 4.92
C MET A 66 11.58 -8.85 3.61
N THR A 67 12.22 -9.75 2.90
CA THR A 67 12.62 -9.53 1.49
C THR A 67 11.38 -9.57 0.60
N LEU A 68 11.43 -8.88 -0.53
CA LEU A 68 10.30 -8.75 -1.45
C LEU A 68 9.77 -10.12 -1.92
N PRO A 69 10.60 -11.07 -2.42
CA PRO A 69 10.10 -12.36 -2.87
C PRO A 69 9.46 -13.18 -1.73
N LYS A 70 10.02 -13.15 -0.51
CA LYS A 70 9.40 -13.84 0.64
C LYS A 70 8.06 -13.25 1.04
N ALA A 71 7.88 -11.93 0.90
CA ALA A 71 6.61 -11.27 1.20
C ALA A 71 5.54 -11.66 0.16
N ILE A 72 5.91 -11.77 -1.11
CA ILE A 72 5.02 -12.21 -2.19
C ILE A 72 4.59 -13.66 -1.93
N GLU A 73 5.53 -14.58 -1.74
CA GLU A 73 5.26 -16.00 -1.45
C GLU A 73 4.30 -16.16 -0.24
N LEU A 74 4.58 -15.45 0.85
CA LEU A 74 3.73 -15.50 2.04
C LEU A 74 2.30 -15.05 1.73
N LEU A 75 2.13 -13.97 0.97
CA LEU A 75 0.79 -13.47 0.66
C LEU A 75 0.04 -14.38 -0.34
N GLU A 76 0.71 -15.08 -1.24
CA GLU A 76 0.13 -16.11 -2.09
C GLU A 76 -0.36 -17.31 -1.27
N LEU A 77 0.42 -17.73 -0.25
CA LEU A 77 -0.02 -18.76 0.69
C LEU A 77 -1.24 -18.31 1.50
N VAL A 78 -1.34 -17.02 1.84
CA VAL A 78 -2.52 -16.46 2.52
C VAL A 78 -3.73 -16.41 1.57
N GLU A 79 -3.52 -16.06 0.31
CA GLU A 79 -4.58 -16.05 -0.71
C GLU A 79 -5.15 -17.44 -0.91
N SER A 80 -4.30 -18.44 -1.02
CA SER A 80 -4.70 -19.87 -1.12
C SER A 80 -5.20 -20.46 0.20
N LYS A 81 -5.26 -19.68 1.28
CA LYS A 81 -5.68 -20.07 2.64
C LYS A 81 -4.84 -21.19 3.26
N LYS A 82 -3.59 -21.31 2.86
CA LYS A 82 -2.62 -22.26 3.44
C LYS A 82 -1.92 -21.70 4.66
N MET A 83 -1.65 -20.39 4.68
CA MET A 83 -0.97 -19.73 5.78
C MET A 83 -1.83 -18.59 6.36
N PRO A 84 -2.18 -18.60 7.64
CA PRO A 84 -2.93 -17.52 8.27
C PRO A 84 -2.02 -16.35 8.66
N ILE A 85 -2.59 -15.14 8.74
CA ILE A 85 -1.93 -13.96 9.31
C ILE A 85 -2.33 -13.81 10.77
N ALA A 86 -1.36 -13.54 11.64
CA ALA A 86 -1.58 -13.29 13.06
C ALA A 86 -2.26 -11.93 13.27
N PHE A 87 -3.40 -11.92 13.95
CA PHE A 87 -4.13 -10.71 14.33
C PHE A 87 -3.75 -10.28 15.74
N ARG A 88 -2.69 -9.46 15.86
CA ARG A 88 -2.11 -9.10 17.15
C ARG A 88 -2.88 -8.01 17.88
N ARG A 89 -3.36 -6.99 17.17
CA ARG A 89 -4.11 -5.87 17.77
C ARG A 89 -5.62 -6.07 17.74
N HIS A 90 -6.16 -6.53 16.63
CA HIS A 90 -7.61 -6.68 16.42
C HIS A 90 -8.05 -8.14 16.56
N LYS A 91 -7.80 -8.71 17.73
CA LYS A 91 -7.98 -10.15 18.02
C LYS A 91 -9.36 -10.57 18.51
N LEU A 92 -10.22 -9.60 18.89
CA LEU A 92 -11.56 -9.94 19.41
C LEU A 92 -12.42 -10.61 18.34
N LYS A 93 -13.03 -11.75 18.69
CA LYS A 93 -13.86 -12.57 17.81
C LYS A 93 -13.13 -13.17 16.61
N VAL A 94 -11.80 -13.24 16.65
CA VAL A 94 -10.97 -13.95 15.67
C VAL A 94 -10.60 -15.31 16.24
N GLY A 95 -10.75 -16.36 15.44
CA GLY A 95 -10.48 -17.74 15.85
C GLY A 95 -8.98 -18.00 16.04
N HIS A 96 -8.68 -19.13 16.71
CA HIS A 96 -7.33 -19.65 16.83
C HIS A 96 -6.95 -20.45 15.58
N ARG A 97 -5.66 -20.46 15.25
CA ARG A 97 -5.08 -21.17 14.12
C ARG A 97 -3.86 -21.95 14.57
N SER A 98 -3.87 -23.25 14.32
CA SER A 98 -2.80 -24.17 14.70
C SER A 98 -1.50 -23.91 13.95
N GLU A 99 -1.60 -23.35 12.74
CA GLU A 99 -0.47 -23.07 11.87
C GLU A 99 0.39 -21.87 12.34
N LEU A 100 -0.14 -21.06 13.28
CA LEU A 100 0.58 -19.93 13.85
C LEU A 100 1.42 -20.35 15.04
N GLN A 101 2.71 -20.10 14.96
CA GLN A 101 3.65 -20.34 16.06
C GLN A 101 3.72 -19.12 16.99
N GLY A 102 3.64 -19.38 18.31
CA GLY A 102 3.79 -18.35 19.34
C GLY A 102 2.62 -17.38 19.50
N PHE A 103 1.60 -17.42 18.64
CA PHE A 103 0.42 -16.57 18.73
C PHE A 103 -0.81 -17.25 18.12
N PRO A 104 -1.85 -17.55 18.92
CA PRO A 104 -2.92 -18.43 18.46
C PRO A 104 -3.96 -17.76 17.55
N THR A 105 -4.16 -16.44 17.69
CA THR A 105 -5.26 -15.74 17.01
C THR A 105 -4.87 -15.33 15.59
N GLY A 106 -5.57 -15.85 14.59
CA GLY A 106 -5.29 -15.56 13.20
C GLY A 106 -6.45 -15.73 12.25
N SER A 107 -6.34 -15.17 11.08
CA SER A 107 -7.32 -15.24 10.01
C SER A 107 -6.64 -15.29 8.65
N TYR A 108 -7.43 -15.60 7.60
CA TYR A 108 -7.00 -15.56 6.20
C TYR A 108 -7.60 -14.34 5.52
N PRO A 109 -6.96 -13.17 5.55
CA PRO A 109 -7.48 -11.94 4.95
C PRO A 109 -7.26 -11.91 3.44
N VAL A 110 -7.84 -12.84 2.69
CA VAL A 110 -7.64 -13.06 1.25
C VAL A 110 -7.80 -11.77 0.44
N LYS A 111 -8.88 -11.01 0.67
CA LYS A 111 -9.13 -9.75 -0.05
C LYS A 111 -8.03 -8.71 0.17
N ALA A 112 -7.50 -8.63 1.38
CA ALA A 112 -6.43 -7.71 1.69
C ALA A 112 -5.07 -8.23 1.17
N ALA A 113 -4.83 -9.54 1.21
CA ALA A 113 -3.64 -10.16 0.64
C ALA A 113 -3.51 -9.87 -0.87
N LYS A 114 -4.60 -10.06 -1.64
CA LYS A 114 -4.63 -9.70 -3.08
C LYS A 114 -4.26 -8.24 -3.33
N ALA A 115 -4.79 -7.33 -2.51
CA ALA A 115 -4.50 -5.91 -2.64
C ALA A 115 -3.02 -5.59 -2.36
N TYR A 116 -2.44 -6.24 -1.35
CA TYR A 116 -1.01 -6.09 -1.05
C TYR A 116 -0.13 -6.73 -2.13
N LEU A 117 -0.51 -7.89 -2.69
CA LEU A 117 0.20 -8.52 -3.82
C LEU A 117 0.31 -7.56 -5.00
N ASN A 118 -0.79 -6.90 -5.39
CA ASN A 118 -0.77 -5.91 -6.46
C ASN A 118 0.20 -4.75 -6.16
N VAL A 119 0.28 -4.30 -4.91
CA VAL A 119 1.23 -3.23 -4.51
C VAL A 119 2.66 -3.74 -4.50
N LEU A 120 2.91 -5.00 -4.09
CA LEU A 120 4.25 -5.60 -4.11
C LEU A 120 4.74 -5.83 -5.54
N HIS A 121 3.90 -6.28 -6.47
CA HIS A 121 4.26 -6.38 -7.89
C HIS A 121 4.57 -4.99 -8.50
N ASN A 122 3.84 -3.94 -8.11
CA ASN A 122 4.20 -2.58 -8.49
C ASN A 122 5.54 -2.15 -7.90
N LEU A 123 5.86 -2.57 -6.67
CA LEU A 123 7.14 -2.29 -6.04
C LEU A 123 8.28 -3.02 -6.78
N GLU A 124 8.05 -4.26 -7.19
CA GLU A 124 8.96 -5.08 -7.99
C GLU A 124 9.28 -4.39 -9.33
N GLY A 125 8.26 -4.04 -10.12
CA GLY A 125 8.45 -3.31 -11.37
C GLY A 125 9.14 -1.96 -11.19
N ASN A 126 8.87 -1.25 -10.09
CA ASN A 126 9.58 -0.01 -9.77
C ASN A 126 11.04 -0.23 -9.38
N SER A 127 11.39 -1.38 -8.76
CA SER A 127 12.77 -1.74 -8.45
C SER A 127 13.55 -2.10 -9.71
N GLU A 128 12.96 -2.88 -10.59
CA GLU A 128 13.53 -3.22 -11.91
C GLU A 128 13.78 -1.96 -12.75
N PHE A 129 12.81 -1.06 -12.81
CA PHE A 129 12.96 0.22 -13.52
C PHE A 129 14.14 1.06 -13.02
N LYS A 130 14.45 0.97 -11.71
CA LYS A 130 15.61 1.63 -11.11
C LYS A 130 16.92 0.84 -11.26
N GLY A 131 16.88 -0.38 -11.77
CA GLY A 131 18.03 -1.27 -11.87
C GLY A 131 18.51 -1.82 -10.55
N LEU A 132 17.63 -1.88 -9.53
CA LEU A 132 17.92 -2.48 -8.23
C LEU A 132 17.66 -4.00 -8.28
N ASP A 133 18.44 -4.76 -7.52
CA ASP A 133 18.27 -6.20 -7.41
C ASP A 133 17.00 -6.54 -6.58
N THR A 134 15.95 -6.99 -7.26
CA THR A 134 14.64 -7.29 -6.66
C THR A 134 14.73 -8.32 -5.54
N ASP A 135 15.64 -9.31 -5.65
CA ASP A 135 15.80 -10.36 -4.66
C ASP A 135 16.40 -9.85 -3.35
N ARG A 136 17.16 -8.76 -3.42
CA ARG A 136 17.77 -8.10 -2.25
C ARG A 136 16.92 -7.01 -1.66
N VAL A 137 15.86 -6.56 -2.35
CA VAL A 137 14.99 -5.54 -1.81
C VAL A 137 14.30 -6.03 -0.55
N ARG A 138 14.53 -5.31 0.55
CA ARG A 138 13.89 -5.54 1.85
C ARG A 138 12.83 -4.47 2.14
N ILE A 139 11.67 -4.88 2.60
CA ILE A 139 10.57 -4.00 2.98
C ILE A 139 10.92 -3.32 4.31
N ILE A 140 11.29 -2.04 4.28
CA ILE A 140 11.61 -1.24 5.47
C ILE A 140 10.39 -0.60 6.10
N HIS A 141 9.40 -0.25 5.26
CA HIS A 141 8.15 0.35 5.69
C HIS A 141 6.98 -0.30 4.98
N ALA A 142 5.97 -0.67 5.74
CA ALA A 142 4.67 -1.08 5.22
C ALA A 142 3.59 -0.56 6.16
N ALA A 143 2.57 0.07 5.60
CA ALA A 143 1.48 0.63 6.38
C ALA A 143 0.16 0.57 5.61
N GLY A 144 -0.94 0.53 6.37
CA GLY A 144 -2.29 0.65 5.85
C GLY A 144 -3.04 1.73 6.64
N TYR A 145 -3.43 2.79 5.95
CA TYR A 145 -4.12 3.94 6.53
C TYR A 145 -5.59 3.95 6.14
N ALA A 146 -6.41 4.47 7.03
CA ALA A 146 -7.81 4.72 6.75
C ALA A 146 -7.93 5.82 5.69
N GLY A 147 -8.62 5.51 4.60
CA GLY A 147 -8.94 6.44 3.54
C GLY A 147 -10.37 6.96 3.64
N ARG A 148 -10.97 7.21 2.49
CA ARG A 148 -12.35 7.67 2.37
C ARG A 148 -13.32 6.63 2.91
N THR A 149 -14.39 7.09 3.57
CA THR A 149 -15.50 6.25 3.99
C THR A 149 -16.66 6.39 3.01
N THR A 150 -17.02 5.30 2.36
CA THR A 150 -18.25 5.24 1.55
C THR A 150 -19.42 5.00 2.48
N LYS A 151 -20.37 5.93 2.46
CA LYS A 151 -21.60 5.87 3.26
C LYS A 151 -22.67 5.14 2.48
N ASP A 152 -23.13 4.01 2.99
CA ASP A 152 -24.22 3.23 2.45
C ASP A 152 -25.26 2.96 3.56
N TYR A 153 -26.50 2.71 3.18
CA TYR A 153 -27.58 2.48 4.11
C TYR A 153 -28.39 1.26 3.68
N THR A 154 -28.54 0.34 4.61
CA THR A 154 -29.38 -0.85 4.40
C THR A 154 -30.79 -0.57 4.87
N PRO A 155 -31.82 -0.72 4.02
CA PRO A 155 -33.21 -0.56 4.42
C PRO A 155 -33.62 -1.59 5.49
N ARG A 156 -34.45 -1.17 6.42
CA ARG A 156 -34.99 -1.97 7.52
C ARG A 156 -36.50 -1.85 7.59
N ALA A 157 -37.12 -2.65 8.49
CA ALA A 157 -38.55 -2.59 8.73
C ALA A 157 -39.01 -1.19 9.18
N PHE A 158 -40.30 -0.91 9.00
CA PHE A 158 -40.97 0.34 9.38
C PHE A 158 -40.35 1.61 8.77
N GLY A 159 -39.85 1.55 7.53
CA GLY A 159 -39.28 2.71 6.83
C GLY A 159 -37.96 3.23 7.42
N ARG A 160 -37.33 2.47 8.31
CA ARG A 160 -36.02 2.81 8.89
C ARG A 160 -34.88 2.34 7.99
N SER A 161 -33.68 2.90 8.19
CA SER A 161 -32.45 2.43 7.58
C SER A 161 -31.33 2.31 8.62
N SER A 162 -30.42 1.38 8.40
CA SER A 162 -29.22 1.20 9.21
C SER A 162 -27.99 1.62 8.41
N PRO A 163 -27.03 2.36 9.00
CA PRO A 163 -25.79 2.70 8.31
C PRO A 163 -24.96 1.45 8.02
N ASN A 164 -24.44 1.35 6.82
CA ASN A 164 -23.52 0.32 6.36
C ASN A 164 -22.30 0.97 5.70
N PHE A 165 -21.41 1.52 6.51
CA PHE A 165 -20.28 2.30 6.03
C PHE A 165 -19.10 1.40 5.71
N HIS A 166 -18.48 1.62 4.54
CA HIS A 166 -17.28 0.95 4.09
C HIS A 166 -16.11 1.92 4.09
N GLN A 167 -15.09 1.61 4.87
CA GLN A 167 -13.87 2.40 4.92
C GLN A 167 -12.87 1.85 3.90
N LEU A 168 -12.43 2.71 2.99
CA LEU A 168 -11.34 2.43 2.05
C LEU A 168 -10.00 2.57 2.76
N VAL A 169 -8.97 1.95 2.21
CA VAL A 169 -7.63 1.92 2.80
C VAL A 169 -6.60 2.39 1.78
N HIS A 170 -5.65 3.19 2.24
CA HIS A 170 -4.43 3.48 1.51
C HIS A 170 -3.32 2.55 2.00
N ILE A 171 -2.71 1.84 1.07
CA ILE A 171 -1.59 0.94 1.34
C ILE A 171 -0.32 1.63 0.89
N GLU A 172 0.70 1.65 1.74
CA GLU A 172 2.03 2.16 1.43
C GLU A 172 3.06 1.09 1.72
N VAL A 173 3.99 0.91 0.79
CA VAL A 173 5.14 0.03 0.95
C VAL A 173 6.38 0.74 0.44
N VAL A 174 7.47 0.68 1.22
CA VAL A 174 8.78 1.18 0.84
C VAL A 174 9.79 0.06 1.04
N GLY A 175 10.54 -0.22 0.00
CA GLY A 175 11.64 -1.17 -0.01
C GLY A 175 12.99 -0.45 -0.11
N LYS A 176 14.02 -1.12 0.37
CA LYS A 176 15.41 -0.71 0.26
C LYS A 176 16.23 -1.90 -0.18
N GLU A 177 17.14 -1.69 -1.13
CA GLU A 177 18.16 -2.67 -1.47
C GLU A 177 19.13 -2.84 -0.30
N GLY A 178 19.39 -4.09 0.06
CA GLY A 178 20.24 -4.47 1.20
C GLY A 178 21.65 -4.88 0.79
#